data_2f4bdd74e23a67fe92afb0334f2ac01c
#
_entry.id   2f4bdd74e23a67fe92afb0334f2ac01c
#
_cell.length_a   1.000
_cell.length_b   1.000
_cell.length_c   1.000
_cell.angle_alpha   90.00
_cell.angle_beta   90.00
_cell.angle_gamma   90.00
#
_symmetry.space_group_name_H-M   'P 1'
#
loop_
_entity.id
_entity.type
_entity.pdbx_description
1 polymer ?
#
loop_
_entity_poly.entity_id
_entity_poly.type
_entity_poly.pdbx_seq_one_letter_code
_entity_poly.pdbx_strand_id
1 'polypeptide(L)'
;MTYNFDEIIDRRSTNAMNVEGYKGYLFGDADTSDLEEHDELIRMWVADMDFATPEVVLDAIRDRLDKKILGYTNIFGTDYYEAFMSWTERRFG
;
A
#
# COMPACT_ATOMS: atom_id res chain seq x y z
N MET A 1 19.45 -0.34 -8.61
CA MET A 1 18.44 -1.22 -7.97
C MET A 1 17.28 -1.35 -8.94
N THR A 2 16.91 -2.56 -9.32
CA THR A 2 15.82 -2.81 -10.27
C THR A 2 14.61 -3.29 -9.48
N TYR A 3 13.48 -2.62 -9.64
CA TYR A 3 12.21 -3.03 -9.03
C TYR A 3 11.41 -3.88 -10.02
N ASN A 4 10.76 -4.93 -9.51
CA ASN A 4 9.85 -5.75 -10.31
C ASN A 4 8.41 -5.26 -10.09
N PHE A 5 7.90 -4.46 -11.03
CA PHE A 5 6.52 -3.98 -10.99
C PHE A 5 5.54 -4.89 -11.75
N ASP A 6 6.05 -5.95 -12.38
CA ASP A 6 5.24 -6.94 -13.08
C ASP A 6 4.87 -8.14 -12.18
N GLU A 7 5.38 -8.16 -10.94
CA GLU A 7 5.05 -9.19 -9.97
C GLU A 7 3.56 -9.10 -9.58
N ILE A 8 2.86 -10.20 -9.73
CA ILE A 8 1.46 -10.30 -9.31
C ILE A 8 1.40 -10.70 -7.85
N ILE A 9 0.91 -9.77 -7.01
CA ILE A 9 0.72 -10.02 -5.59
C ILE A 9 -0.72 -10.49 -5.33
N ASP A 10 -0.86 -11.69 -4.79
CA ASP A 10 -2.16 -12.19 -4.35
C ASP A 10 -2.57 -11.51 -3.04
N ARG A 11 -3.61 -10.72 -3.11
CA ARG A 11 -4.13 -9.95 -1.96
C ARG A 11 -5.38 -10.58 -1.33
N ARG A 12 -5.78 -11.78 -1.78
CA ARG A 12 -6.88 -12.53 -1.16
C ARG A 12 -6.52 -12.91 0.27
N SER A 13 -7.50 -12.92 1.15
CA SER A 13 -7.33 -13.19 2.59
C SER A 13 -6.38 -12.22 3.32
N THR A 14 -6.20 -11.02 2.78
CA THR A 14 -5.43 -9.94 3.40
C THR A 14 -6.31 -8.83 3.97
N ASN A 15 -7.62 -8.98 3.86
CA ASN A 15 -8.59 -7.95 4.21
C ASN A 15 -8.42 -6.66 3.37
N ALA A 16 -7.91 -6.79 2.16
CA ALA A 16 -7.72 -5.68 1.27
C ALA A 16 -9.07 -5.14 0.77
N MET A 17 -9.29 -3.84 0.94
CA MET A 17 -10.55 -3.18 0.57
C MET A 17 -10.92 -3.38 -0.90
N ASN A 18 -9.94 -3.27 -1.81
CA ASN A 18 -10.14 -3.46 -3.25
C ASN A 18 -10.43 -4.91 -3.67
N VAL A 19 -10.14 -5.89 -2.83
CA VAL A 19 -10.28 -7.31 -3.16
C VAL A 19 -11.48 -7.92 -2.45
N GLU A 20 -11.67 -7.61 -1.18
CA GLU A 20 -12.65 -8.27 -0.31
C GLU A 20 -13.69 -7.31 0.26
N GLY A 21 -13.30 -6.07 0.53
CA GLY A 21 -14.16 -5.10 1.19
C GLY A 21 -15.09 -4.33 0.26
N TYR A 22 -14.85 -4.34 -1.05
CA TYR A 22 -15.57 -3.47 -1.99
C TYR A 22 -17.06 -3.82 -2.08
N LYS A 23 -17.44 -5.09 -1.99
CA LYS A 23 -18.84 -5.52 -2.11
C LYS A 23 -19.69 -4.88 -1.01
N GLY A 24 -19.32 -5.06 0.24
CA GLY A 24 -20.04 -4.48 1.37
C GLY A 24 -20.03 -2.95 1.37
N TYR A 25 -18.91 -2.35 0.97
CA TYR A 25 -18.78 -0.90 0.96
C TYR A 25 -19.58 -0.21 -0.15
N LEU A 26 -19.55 -0.75 -1.37
CA LEU A 26 -20.19 -0.14 -2.54
C LEU A 26 -21.67 -0.55 -2.68
N PHE A 27 -22.00 -1.77 -2.33
CA PHE A 27 -23.31 -2.35 -2.60
C PHE A 27 -24.12 -2.63 -1.35
N GLY A 28 -23.53 -2.57 -0.15
CA GLY A 28 -24.21 -2.84 1.12
C GLY A 28 -24.84 -4.23 1.13
N ASP A 29 -26.14 -4.29 1.39
CA ASP A 29 -26.91 -5.54 1.43
C ASP A 29 -27.49 -5.96 0.06
N ALA A 30 -27.11 -5.28 -1.04
CA ALA A 30 -27.58 -5.64 -2.36
C ALA A 30 -27.06 -7.01 -2.79
N ASP A 31 -27.83 -7.73 -3.61
CA ASP A 31 -27.38 -8.98 -4.20
C ASP A 31 -26.22 -8.71 -5.17
N THR A 32 -25.08 -9.30 -4.88
CA THR A 32 -23.84 -9.19 -5.68
C THR A 32 -23.41 -10.54 -6.27
N SER A 33 -24.30 -11.53 -6.30
CA SER A 33 -23.99 -12.86 -6.82
C SER A 33 -23.48 -12.84 -8.26
N ASP A 34 -23.99 -11.93 -9.08
CA ASP A 34 -23.55 -11.74 -10.47
C ASP A 34 -22.08 -11.32 -10.56
N LEU A 35 -21.55 -10.66 -9.53
CA LEU A 35 -20.15 -10.22 -9.48
C LEU A 35 -19.19 -11.35 -9.11
N GLU A 36 -19.69 -12.44 -8.54
CA GLU A 36 -18.85 -13.59 -8.13
C GLU A 36 -18.46 -14.46 -9.31
N GLU A 37 -19.24 -14.43 -10.38
CA GLU A 37 -18.96 -15.17 -11.62
C GLU A 37 -17.88 -14.50 -12.48
N HIS A 38 -17.52 -13.25 -12.17
CA HIS A 38 -16.56 -12.45 -12.91
C HIS A 38 -15.27 -12.22 -12.12
N ASP A 39 -14.40 -13.21 -12.06
CA ASP A 39 -13.05 -13.12 -11.44
C ASP A 39 -12.14 -12.05 -12.10
N GLU A 40 -12.58 -11.46 -13.21
CA GLU A 40 -11.80 -10.52 -14.03
C GLU A 40 -12.29 -9.06 -13.92
N LEU A 41 -12.82 -8.65 -12.78
CA LEU A 41 -13.21 -7.25 -12.59
C LEU A 41 -12.00 -6.32 -12.57
N ILE A 42 -11.99 -5.33 -13.46
CA ILE A 42 -10.99 -4.27 -13.46
C ILE A 42 -11.36 -3.27 -12.36
N ARG A 43 -10.49 -3.14 -11.37
CA ARG A 43 -10.67 -2.23 -10.26
C ARG A 43 -10.28 -0.80 -10.64
N MET A 44 -11.23 0.12 -10.63
CA MET A 44 -11.04 1.54 -10.93
C MET A 44 -11.65 2.41 -9.84
N TRP A 45 -11.44 2.05 -8.59
CA TRP A 45 -12.16 2.63 -7.46
C TRP A 45 -11.22 3.34 -6.47
N VAL A 46 -10.73 2.66 -5.44
CA VAL A 46 -9.79 3.24 -4.47
C VAL A 46 -8.43 3.42 -5.13
N ALA A 47 -7.76 4.55 -4.87
CA ALA A 47 -6.41 4.82 -5.33
C ALA A 47 -5.38 3.98 -4.56
N ASP A 48 -5.48 2.67 -4.70
CA ASP A 48 -4.66 1.65 -4.08
C ASP A 48 -3.92 0.89 -5.20
N MET A 49 -2.61 0.93 -5.16
CA MET A 49 -1.77 0.34 -6.20
C MET A 49 -1.59 -1.16 -5.98
N ASP A 50 -1.63 -1.93 -7.07
CA ASP A 50 -1.37 -3.38 -7.06
C ASP A 50 0.12 -3.73 -7.21
N PHE A 51 0.99 -2.74 -7.31
CA PHE A 51 2.44 -2.96 -7.42
C PHE A 51 3.04 -3.39 -6.08
N ALA A 52 4.00 -4.31 -6.13
CA ALA A 52 4.79 -4.67 -4.97
C ALA A 52 5.48 -3.43 -4.38
N THR A 53 5.40 -3.27 -3.06
CA THR A 53 6.15 -2.22 -2.37
C THR A 53 7.65 -2.46 -2.53
N PRO A 54 8.44 -1.44 -2.90
CA PRO A 54 9.88 -1.58 -3.03
C PRO A 54 10.56 -2.16 -1.78
N GLU A 55 11.46 -3.12 -1.95
CA GLU A 55 12.14 -3.79 -0.84
C GLU A 55 12.84 -2.81 0.13
N VAL A 56 13.40 -1.73 -0.37
CA VAL A 56 14.02 -0.72 0.50
C VAL A 56 13.04 -0.15 1.54
N VAL A 57 11.76 -0.04 1.20
CA VAL A 57 10.72 0.41 2.12
C VAL A 57 10.36 -0.71 3.10
N LEU A 58 10.20 -1.94 2.59
CA LEU A 58 9.89 -3.11 3.41
C LEU A 58 10.99 -3.40 4.41
N ASP A 59 12.25 -3.30 4.00
CA ASP A 59 13.41 -3.50 4.86
C ASP A 59 13.47 -2.46 5.98
N ALA A 60 13.22 -1.19 5.67
CA ALA A 60 13.17 -0.15 6.70
C ALA A 60 12.08 -0.43 7.75
N ILE A 61 10.94 -0.99 7.34
CA ILE A 61 9.87 -1.40 8.26
C ILE A 61 10.30 -2.62 9.09
N ARG A 62 10.92 -3.63 8.48
CA ARG A 62 11.44 -4.81 9.18
C ARG A 62 12.48 -4.42 10.23
N ASP A 63 13.43 -3.56 9.88
CA ASP A 63 14.43 -3.03 10.81
C ASP A 63 13.78 -2.31 12.00
N ARG A 64 12.69 -1.60 11.75
CA ARG A 64 11.94 -0.95 12.83
C ARG A 64 11.26 -1.96 13.73
N LEU A 65 10.67 -3.02 13.17
CA LEU A 65 10.03 -4.08 13.94
C LEU A 65 11.02 -4.82 14.85
N ASP A 66 12.26 -5.00 14.40
CA ASP A 66 13.32 -5.65 15.19
C ASP A 66 13.70 -4.88 16.47
N LYS A 67 13.38 -3.58 16.53
CA LYS A 67 13.50 -2.77 17.76
C LYS A 67 12.45 -3.11 18.82
N LYS A 68 11.40 -3.87 18.47
CA LYS A 68 10.34 -4.40 19.35
C LYS A 68 9.48 -3.34 20.06
N ILE A 69 9.66 -2.06 19.76
CA ILE A 69 8.90 -0.95 20.34
C ILE A 69 8.42 -0.02 19.23
N LEU A 70 7.12 0.14 19.14
CA LEU A 70 6.44 1.03 18.20
C LEU A 70 5.81 2.21 18.96
N GLY A 71 6.63 2.93 19.70
CA GLY A 71 6.22 4.12 20.46
C GLY A 71 6.23 5.39 19.61
N TYR A 72 5.99 6.52 20.25
CA TYR A 72 6.10 7.81 19.60
C TYR A 72 7.49 8.04 19.03
N THR A 73 7.54 8.55 17.81
CA THR A 73 8.78 8.91 17.12
C THR A 73 9.02 10.41 17.21
N ASN A 74 10.26 10.81 17.45
CA ASN A 74 10.64 12.21 17.36
C ASN A 74 10.69 12.64 15.88
N ILE A 75 9.66 13.36 15.45
CA ILE A 75 9.57 13.93 14.10
C ILE A 75 10.22 15.31 13.98
N PHE A 76 10.74 15.85 15.08
CA PHE A 76 11.39 17.17 15.11
C PHE A 76 12.91 17.06 14.88
N GLY A 77 13.43 15.86 14.63
CA GLY A 77 14.81 15.65 14.21
C GLY A 77 15.06 16.15 12.79
N THR A 78 16.31 16.49 12.50
CA THR A 78 16.72 17.02 11.19
C THR A 78 16.52 15.99 10.07
N ASP A 79 16.73 14.72 10.35
CA ASP A 79 16.71 13.62 9.37
C ASP A 79 15.42 13.57 8.57
N TYR A 80 14.28 13.69 9.23
CA TYR A 80 12.97 13.68 8.57
C TYR A 80 12.80 14.90 7.65
N TYR A 81 13.15 16.07 8.14
CA TYR A 81 13.06 17.31 7.39
C TYR A 81 14.02 17.32 6.19
N GLU A 82 15.27 16.92 6.40
CA GLU A 82 16.29 16.87 5.36
C GLU A 82 15.96 15.86 4.26
N ALA A 83 15.38 14.72 4.60
CA ALA A 83 14.92 13.75 3.62
C ALA A 83 13.84 14.33 2.71
N PHE A 84 12.86 15.04 3.28
CA PHE A 84 11.80 15.69 2.51
C PHE A 84 12.34 16.83 1.65
N MET A 85 13.16 17.72 2.21
CA MET A 85 13.74 18.85 1.49
C MET A 85 14.62 18.37 0.33
N SER A 86 15.50 17.42 0.57
CA SER A 86 16.36 16.85 -0.46
C SER A 86 15.56 16.18 -1.59
N TRP A 87 14.48 15.49 -1.25
CA TRP A 87 13.59 14.92 -2.26
C TRP A 87 12.92 16.01 -3.11
N THR A 88 12.39 17.04 -2.44
CA THR A 88 11.69 18.14 -3.11
C THR A 88 12.61 18.89 -4.04
N GLU A 89 13.83 19.22 -3.60
CA GLU A 89 14.83 19.90 -4.40
C GLU A 89 15.22 19.11 -5.64
N ARG A 90 15.47 17.80 -5.50
CA ARG A 90 15.78 16.95 -6.67
C ARG A 90 14.64 16.83 -7.66
N ARG A 91 13.40 16.98 -7.21
CA ARG A 91 12.21 16.72 -8.03
C ARG A 91 11.66 17.97 -8.69
N PHE A 92 11.77 19.10 -8.01
CA PHE A 92 11.09 20.34 -8.41
C PHE A 92 12.02 21.57 -8.53
N GLY A 93 13.26 21.46 -8.10
CA GLY A 93 14.27 22.54 -8.15
C GLY A 93 14.27 23.41 -6.90
#